data_1a681925ff4a3115a446502a0ea67749
#
_entry.id   1a681925ff4a3115a446502a0ea67749
#
_cell.length_a   1.000
_cell.length_b   1.000
_cell.length_c   1.000
_cell.angle_alpha   90.00
_cell.angle_beta   90.00
_cell.angle_gamma   90.00
#
_symmetry.space_group_name_H-M   'P 1'
#
loop_
_entity.id
_entity.type
_entity.pdbx_description
1 polymer ?
#
loop_
_entity_poly.entity_id
_entity_poly.type
_entity_poly.pdbx_seq_one_letter_code
_entity_poly.pdbx_strand_id
1 'polypeptide(L)'
;MWSEDVILMILNGVKETLYMTLASTILGYVFGLPMGICLAVSDKDGLKPNAVLYKILDLISNIVRSIPFLILLILVIPLTRLLVGQSYGSSATIVPLVVAAVPFIARMVESSAKEVDEGVIEAAKAMGAGNFTIITRVLLVEARTSLITGATIAIG
;
A
#
# COMPACT_ATOMS: atom_id res chain seq x y z
N MET A 1 38.26 6.50 18.35
CA MET A 1 37.91 5.11 18.10
C MET A 1 36.56 4.86 18.78
N TRP A 2 35.59 4.34 18.07
CA TRP A 2 34.22 4.14 18.56
C TRP A 2 34.24 3.03 19.60
N SER A 3 33.60 3.23 20.76
CA SER A 3 33.47 2.20 21.78
C SER A 3 32.58 1.05 21.27
N GLU A 4 32.77 -0.19 21.75
CA GLU A 4 31.94 -1.34 21.40
C GLU A 4 30.46 -1.07 21.60
N ASP A 5 30.11 -0.33 22.66
CA ASP A 5 28.73 0.07 22.98
C ASP A 5 28.10 0.93 21.90
N VAL A 6 28.86 1.85 21.27
CA VAL A 6 28.35 2.71 20.19
C VAL A 6 28.10 1.87 18.93
N ILE A 7 28.97 0.92 18.62
CA ILE A 7 28.79 0.02 17.48
C ILE A 7 27.54 -0.86 17.67
N LEU A 8 27.37 -1.43 18.87
CA LEU A 8 26.19 -2.24 19.20
C LEU A 8 24.89 -1.41 19.14
N MET A 9 24.91 -0.17 19.61
CA MET A 9 23.75 0.73 19.52
C MET A 9 23.37 1.03 18.05
N ILE A 10 24.37 1.29 17.20
CA ILE A 10 24.13 1.52 15.75
C ILE A 10 23.56 0.26 15.10
N LEU A 11 24.15 -0.92 15.36
CA LEU A 11 23.66 -2.18 14.80
C LEU A 11 22.22 -2.50 15.22
N ASN A 12 21.87 -2.24 16.47
CA ASN A 12 20.50 -2.41 16.94
C ASN A 12 19.56 -1.40 16.27
N GLY A 13 19.93 -0.14 16.14
CA GLY A 13 19.16 0.86 15.41
C GLY A 13 18.91 0.50 13.94
N VAL A 14 19.93 -0.05 13.25
CA VAL A 14 19.79 -0.56 11.88
C VAL A 14 18.80 -1.72 11.82
N LYS A 15 18.89 -2.68 12.74
CA LYS A 15 17.95 -3.81 12.78
C LYS A 15 16.52 -3.36 13.03
N GLU A 16 16.30 -2.43 13.95
CA GLU A 16 14.96 -1.89 14.24
C GLU A 16 14.39 -1.13 13.03
N THR A 17 15.21 -0.34 12.36
CA THR A 17 14.81 0.38 11.14
C THR A 17 14.42 -0.59 10.03
N LEU A 18 15.25 -1.60 9.76
CA LEU A 18 14.94 -2.63 8.77
C LEU A 18 13.65 -3.39 9.13
N TYR A 19 13.47 -3.75 10.39
CA TYR A 19 12.26 -4.40 10.86
C TYR A 19 11.02 -3.54 10.63
N MET A 20 11.05 -2.26 11.05
CA MET A 20 9.93 -1.34 10.86
C MET A 20 9.61 -1.13 9.37
N THR A 21 10.63 -0.88 8.55
CA THR A 21 10.45 -0.64 7.11
C THR A 21 9.88 -1.87 6.41
N LEU A 22 10.48 -3.03 6.57
CA LEU A 22 10.03 -4.25 5.91
C LEU A 22 8.63 -4.67 6.38
N ALA A 23 8.38 -4.66 7.69
CA ALA A 23 7.08 -5.05 8.23
C ALA A 23 5.98 -4.08 7.78
N SER A 24 6.20 -2.76 7.82
CA SER A 24 5.21 -1.78 7.40
C SER A 24 4.97 -1.83 5.88
N THR A 25 6.00 -2.05 5.07
CA THR A 25 5.85 -2.18 3.62
C THR A 25 5.06 -3.45 3.26
N ILE A 26 5.41 -4.60 3.84
CA ILE A 26 4.68 -5.86 3.59
C ILE A 26 3.22 -5.71 3.98
N LEU A 27 2.91 -5.23 5.18
CA LEU A 27 1.54 -5.01 5.63
C LEU A 27 0.84 -3.93 4.79
N GLY A 28 1.55 -2.87 4.41
CA GLY A 28 1.07 -1.85 3.49
C GLY A 28 0.63 -2.45 2.15
N TYR A 29 1.40 -3.38 1.59
CA TYR A 29 1.04 -4.09 0.35
C TYR A 29 -0.12 -5.07 0.55
N VAL A 30 -0.17 -5.81 1.66
CA VAL A 30 -1.27 -6.75 1.96
C VAL A 30 -2.63 -6.03 1.95
N PHE A 31 -2.70 -4.82 2.45
CA PHE A 31 -3.94 -4.03 2.47
C PHE A 31 -4.06 -3.05 1.30
N GLY A 32 -2.97 -2.43 0.88
CA GLY A 32 -2.94 -1.42 -0.17
C GLY A 32 -3.18 -2.00 -1.57
N LEU A 33 -2.64 -3.19 -1.87
CA LEU A 33 -2.82 -3.82 -3.18
C LEU A 33 -4.29 -4.18 -3.45
N PRO A 34 -5.04 -4.87 -2.55
CA PRO A 34 -6.46 -5.09 -2.77
C PRO A 34 -7.26 -3.79 -2.88
N MET A 35 -6.94 -2.79 -2.06
CA MET A 35 -7.60 -1.48 -2.11
C MET A 35 -7.36 -0.77 -3.45
N GLY A 36 -6.13 -0.80 -3.97
CA GLY A 36 -5.78 -0.21 -5.26
C GLY A 36 -6.43 -0.93 -6.44
N ILE A 37 -6.51 -2.26 -6.40
CA ILE A 37 -7.26 -3.04 -7.39
C ILE A 37 -8.75 -2.67 -7.33
N CYS A 38 -9.34 -2.55 -6.14
CA CYS A 38 -10.73 -2.12 -5.99
C CYS A 38 -10.95 -0.73 -6.57
N LEU A 39 -10.04 0.22 -6.37
CA LEU A 39 -10.09 1.54 -7.00
C LEU A 39 -10.06 1.44 -8.53
N ALA A 40 -9.10 0.74 -9.11
CA ALA A 40 -8.96 0.58 -10.56
C ALA A 40 -10.18 -0.12 -11.19
N VAL A 41 -10.70 -1.16 -10.55
CA VAL A 41 -11.85 -1.93 -11.05
C VAL A 41 -13.16 -1.14 -10.94
N SER A 42 -13.31 -0.32 -9.90
CA SER A 42 -14.54 0.45 -9.60
C SER A 42 -14.57 1.81 -10.30
N ASP A 43 -13.49 2.24 -10.93
CA ASP A 43 -13.46 3.49 -11.69
C ASP A 43 -14.49 3.48 -12.83
N LYS A 44 -14.84 4.66 -13.34
CA LYS A 44 -15.80 4.84 -14.45
C LYS A 44 -15.42 4.02 -15.68
N ASP A 45 -14.13 3.91 -15.98
CA ASP A 45 -13.57 3.17 -17.12
C ASP A 45 -13.03 1.78 -16.69
N GLY A 46 -13.32 1.34 -15.47
CA GLY A 46 -12.86 0.08 -14.90
C GLY A 46 -13.67 -1.15 -15.34
N LEU A 47 -13.22 -2.34 -14.93
CA LEU A 47 -13.87 -3.62 -15.26
C LEU A 47 -15.30 -3.75 -14.72
N LYS A 48 -15.59 -3.14 -13.58
CA LYS A 48 -16.92 -3.13 -12.94
C LYS A 48 -17.17 -1.78 -12.28
N PRO A 49 -17.59 -0.77 -13.06
CA PRO A 49 -17.78 0.59 -12.56
C PRO A 49 -18.73 0.65 -11.37
N ASN A 50 -18.28 1.29 -10.29
CA ASN A 50 -19.09 1.53 -9.10
C ASN A 50 -18.68 2.87 -8.47
N ALA A 51 -19.40 3.92 -8.85
CA ALA A 51 -19.09 5.29 -8.42
C ALA A 51 -19.13 5.48 -6.89
N VAL A 52 -19.98 4.74 -6.18
CA VAL A 52 -20.10 4.85 -4.72
C VAL A 52 -18.86 4.24 -4.06
N LEU A 53 -18.49 3.02 -4.43
CA LEU A 53 -17.30 2.35 -3.89
C LEU A 53 -16.03 3.14 -4.21
N TYR A 54 -15.89 3.58 -5.45
CA TYR A 54 -14.75 4.40 -5.86
C TYR A 54 -14.63 5.68 -5.02
N LYS A 55 -15.72 6.45 -4.90
CA LYS A 55 -15.71 7.71 -4.12
C LYS A 55 -15.37 7.49 -2.65
N ILE A 56 -15.85 6.42 -2.03
CA ILE A 56 -15.54 6.12 -0.63
C ILE A 56 -14.05 5.81 -0.46
N LEU A 57 -13.50 4.91 -1.28
CA LEU A 57 -12.08 4.54 -1.21
C LEU A 57 -11.17 5.72 -1.59
N ASP A 58 -11.57 6.50 -2.58
CA ASP A 58 -10.89 7.73 -3.00
C ASP A 58 -10.83 8.76 -1.87
N LEU A 59 -11.98 9.01 -1.24
CA LEU A 59 -12.08 9.94 -0.11
C LEU A 59 -11.21 9.52 1.06
N ILE A 60 -11.26 8.24 1.46
CA ILE A 60 -10.44 7.70 2.54
C ILE A 60 -8.94 7.88 2.21
N SER A 61 -8.53 7.48 1.00
CA SER A 61 -7.15 7.62 0.56
C SER A 61 -6.68 9.08 0.58
N ASN A 62 -7.50 9.99 0.09
CA ASN A 62 -7.15 11.41 0.02
C ASN A 62 -7.07 12.04 1.42
N ILE A 63 -7.99 11.72 2.33
CA ILE A 63 -7.98 12.23 3.71
C ILE A 63 -6.70 11.77 4.41
N VAL A 64 -6.39 10.47 4.41
CA VAL A 64 -5.21 9.94 5.12
C VAL A 64 -3.92 10.52 4.55
N ARG A 65 -3.80 10.63 3.23
CA ARG A 65 -2.61 11.22 2.57
C ARG A 65 -2.47 12.73 2.75
N SER A 66 -3.55 13.43 3.06
CA SER A 66 -3.53 14.88 3.33
C SER A 66 -3.06 15.21 4.75
N ILE A 67 -3.07 14.23 5.65
CA ILE A 67 -2.65 14.42 7.05
C ILE A 67 -1.11 14.33 7.10
N PRO A 68 -0.39 15.35 7.63
CA PRO A 68 1.04 15.24 7.89
C PRO A 68 1.34 14.04 8.79
N PHE A 69 2.39 13.27 8.45
CA PHE A 69 2.70 12.02 9.14
C PHE A 69 2.81 12.14 10.67
N LEU A 70 3.40 13.23 11.18
CA LEU A 70 3.51 13.47 12.61
C LEU A 70 2.13 13.61 13.30
N ILE A 71 1.16 14.23 12.62
CA ILE A 71 -0.21 14.36 13.12
C ILE A 71 -0.91 13.00 13.04
N LEU A 72 -0.74 12.27 11.95
CA LEU A 72 -1.28 10.92 11.78
C LEU A 72 -0.77 9.97 12.88
N LEU A 73 0.52 10.05 13.21
CA LEU A 73 1.13 9.26 14.28
C LEU A 73 0.42 9.48 15.62
N ILE A 74 0.14 10.74 15.99
CA ILE A 74 -0.58 11.07 17.23
C ILE A 74 -2.03 10.58 17.16
N LEU A 75 -2.69 10.78 16.04
CA LEU A 75 -4.10 10.42 15.84
C LEU A 75 -4.32 8.90 15.91
N VAL A 76 -3.33 8.11 15.50
CA VAL A 76 -3.39 6.64 15.48
C VAL A 76 -2.95 6.01 16.81
N ILE A 77 -2.46 6.78 17.79
CA ILE A 77 -2.07 6.25 19.14
C ILE A 77 -3.15 5.36 19.76
N PRO A 78 -4.44 5.71 19.81
CA PRO A 78 -5.46 4.84 20.40
C PRO A 78 -5.56 3.48 19.69
N LEU A 79 -5.49 3.48 18.34
CA LEU A 79 -5.49 2.27 17.54
C LEU A 79 -4.22 1.44 17.78
N THR A 80 -3.05 2.09 17.87
CA THR A 80 -1.78 1.44 18.18
C THR A 80 -1.82 0.73 19.53
N ARG A 81 -2.36 1.38 20.55
CA ARG A 81 -2.54 0.78 21.89
C ARG A 81 -3.47 -0.42 21.86
N LEU A 82 -4.53 -0.36 21.08
CA LEU A 82 -5.49 -1.46 20.94
C LEU A 82 -4.85 -2.68 20.27
N LEU A 83 -4.02 -2.47 19.25
CA LEU A 83 -3.42 -3.55 18.45
C LEU A 83 -2.14 -4.14 19.07
N VAL A 84 -1.29 -3.28 19.64
CA VAL A 84 0.05 -3.66 20.11
C VAL A 84 0.16 -3.65 21.64
N GLY A 85 -0.79 -3.05 22.34
CA GLY A 85 -0.80 -2.91 23.80
C GLY A 85 0.07 -1.76 24.33
N GLN A 86 0.87 -1.11 23.49
CA GLN A 86 1.75 0.01 23.85
C GLN A 86 1.77 1.09 22.77
N SER A 87 2.21 2.31 23.12
CA SER A 87 2.20 3.46 22.19
C SER A 87 3.59 3.82 21.66
N TYR A 88 4.63 3.15 22.09
CA TYR A 88 6.04 3.44 21.79
C TYR A 88 6.80 2.16 21.44
N GLY A 89 7.99 2.33 20.84
CA GLY A 89 8.83 1.24 20.40
C GLY A 89 8.60 0.83 18.94
N SER A 90 9.51 0.03 18.40
CA SER A 90 9.57 -0.34 16.98
C SER A 90 8.29 -1.02 16.50
N SER A 91 7.72 -1.93 17.29
CA SER A 91 6.46 -2.61 16.92
C SER A 91 5.25 -1.68 16.93
N ALA A 92 5.20 -0.72 17.87
CA ALA A 92 4.12 0.27 17.91
C ALA A 92 4.18 1.22 16.71
N THR A 93 5.38 1.59 16.26
CA THR A 93 5.59 2.49 15.12
C THR A 93 5.14 1.88 13.79
N ILE A 94 5.09 0.54 13.67
CA ILE A 94 4.61 -0.14 12.47
C ILE A 94 3.14 0.25 12.18
N VAL A 95 2.28 0.41 13.18
CA VAL A 95 0.85 0.71 12.98
C VAL A 95 0.63 2.02 12.22
N PRO A 96 1.14 3.19 12.66
CA PRO A 96 0.98 4.43 11.92
C PRO A 96 1.69 4.41 10.55
N LEU A 97 2.81 3.70 10.42
CA LEU A 97 3.48 3.52 9.12
C LEU A 97 2.59 2.75 8.13
N VAL A 98 1.95 1.67 8.57
CA VAL A 98 1.00 0.91 7.74
C VAL A 98 -0.21 1.76 7.35
N VAL A 99 -0.79 2.50 8.29
CA VAL A 99 -1.93 3.39 8.02
C VAL A 99 -1.59 4.45 6.97
N ALA A 100 -0.36 4.99 7.00
CA ALA A 100 0.12 5.92 5.98
C ALA A 100 0.43 5.24 4.64
N ALA A 101 1.05 4.05 4.68
CA ALA A 101 1.49 3.32 3.48
C ALA A 101 0.32 2.76 2.65
N VAL A 102 -0.75 2.27 3.30
CA VAL A 102 -1.88 1.62 2.60
C VAL A 102 -2.50 2.51 1.52
N PRO A 103 -2.94 3.76 1.79
CA PRO A 103 -3.52 4.60 0.74
C PRO A 103 -2.49 5.06 -0.30
N PHE A 104 -1.23 5.20 0.07
CA PHE A 104 -0.15 5.50 -0.87
C PHE A 104 0.04 4.35 -1.86
N ILE A 105 0.18 3.11 -1.37
CA ILE A 105 0.31 1.90 -2.18
C ILE A 105 -0.95 1.68 -3.02
N ALA A 106 -2.14 1.89 -2.46
CA ALA A 106 -3.39 1.76 -3.19
C ALA A 106 -3.45 2.66 -4.43
N ARG A 107 -2.99 3.91 -4.31
CA ARG A 107 -2.91 4.84 -5.44
C ARG A 107 -1.88 4.44 -6.47
N MET A 108 -0.73 3.94 -6.03
CA MET A 108 0.27 3.39 -6.93
C MET A 108 -0.26 2.20 -7.73
N VAL A 109 -0.93 1.27 -7.05
CA VAL A 109 -1.54 0.09 -7.69
C VAL A 109 -2.65 0.51 -8.67
N GLU A 110 -3.49 1.46 -8.29
CA GLU A 110 -4.52 2.03 -9.19
C GLU A 110 -3.89 2.64 -10.45
N SER A 111 -2.84 3.46 -10.29
CA SER A 111 -2.12 4.06 -11.42
C SER A 111 -1.51 3.00 -12.32
N SER A 112 -0.79 2.02 -11.74
CA SER A 112 -0.19 0.91 -12.49
C SER A 112 -1.23 0.07 -13.24
N ALA A 113 -2.41 -0.14 -12.66
CA ALA A 113 -3.49 -0.87 -13.30
C ALA A 113 -4.09 -0.09 -14.49
N LYS A 114 -4.12 1.24 -14.41
CA LYS A 114 -4.61 2.13 -15.49
C LYS A 114 -3.61 2.30 -16.65
N GLU A 115 -2.34 1.92 -16.46
CA GLU A 115 -1.33 1.92 -17.53
C GLU A 115 -1.47 0.71 -18.46
N VAL A 116 -2.24 -0.31 -18.08
CA VAL A 116 -2.48 -1.50 -18.90
C VAL A 116 -3.33 -1.14 -20.11
N ASP A 117 -2.90 -1.55 -21.29
CA ASP A 117 -3.59 -1.28 -22.56
C ASP A 117 -5.01 -1.87 -22.56
N GLU A 118 -5.99 -1.04 -22.90
CA GLU A 118 -7.40 -1.45 -22.93
C GLU A 118 -7.65 -2.58 -23.93
N GLY A 119 -6.90 -2.62 -25.06
CA GLY A 119 -7.00 -3.66 -26.06
C GLY A 119 -6.67 -5.06 -25.52
N VAL A 120 -5.71 -5.17 -24.59
CA VAL A 120 -5.38 -6.43 -23.91
C VAL A 120 -6.55 -6.90 -23.03
N ILE A 121 -7.19 -5.96 -22.35
CA ILE A 121 -8.37 -6.23 -21.51
C ILE A 121 -9.57 -6.65 -22.37
N GLU A 122 -9.79 -5.96 -23.50
CA GLU A 122 -10.87 -6.28 -24.44
C GLU A 122 -10.66 -7.64 -25.11
N ALA A 123 -9.42 -7.96 -25.52
CA ALA A 123 -9.09 -9.28 -26.07
C ALA A 123 -9.37 -10.40 -25.04
N ALA A 124 -9.02 -10.19 -23.78
CA ALA A 124 -9.33 -11.16 -22.72
C ALA A 124 -10.84 -11.34 -22.52
N LYS A 125 -11.62 -10.25 -22.56
CA LYS A 125 -13.09 -10.30 -22.49
C LYS A 125 -13.68 -11.06 -23.69
N ALA A 126 -13.17 -10.81 -24.89
CA ALA A 126 -13.61 -11.48 -26.12
C ALA A 126 -13.34 -12.99 -26.08
N MET A 127 -12.27 -13.42 -25.39
CA MET A 127 -11.98 -14.84 -25.14
C MET A 127 -12.84 -15.46 -24.01
N GLY A 128 -13.77 -14.72 -23.43
CA GLY A 128 -14.67 -15.21 -22.38
C GLY A 128 -14.05 -15.19 -20.97
N ALA A 129 -12.95 -14.46 -20.75
CA ALA A 129 -12.34 -14.37 -19.42
C ALA A 129 -13.25 -13.62 -18.44
N GLY A 130 -13.49 -14.19 -17.26
CA GLY A 130 -14.21 -13.52 -16.18
C GLY A 130 -13.36 -12.45 -15.49
N ASN A 131 -13.99 -11.48 -14.82
CA ASN A 131 -13.32 -10.33 -14.19
C ASN A 131 -12.19 -10.75 -13.25
N PHE A 132 -12.36 -11.80 -12.46
CA PHE A 132 -11.31 -12.30 -11.57
C PHE A 132 -10.07 -12.79 -12.36
N THR A 133 -10.29 -13.49 -13.46
CA THR A 133 -9.21 -13.96 -14.35
C THR A 133 -8.50 -12.77 -15.01
N ILE A 134 -9.24 -11.76 -15.45
CA ILE A 134 -8.68 -10.53 -16.02
C ILE A 134 -7.81 -9.81 -14.99
N ILE A 135 -8.29 -9.65 -13.76
CA ILE A 135 -7.53 -9.00 -12.68
C ILE A 135 -6.24 -9.76 -12.39
N THR A 136 -6.33 -11.08 -12.17
CA THR A 136 -5.19 -11.86 -11.67
C THR A 136 -4.19 -12.28 -12.74
N ARG A 137 -4.65 -12.55 -13.96
CA ARG A 137 -3.81 -13.09 -15.05
C ARG A 137 -3.48 -12.09 -16.14
N VAL A 138 -4.22 -11.00 -16.23
CA VAL A 138 -3.97 -9.97 -17.23
C VAL A 138 -3.47 -8.71 -16.55
N LEU A 139 -4.31 -8.04 -15.77
CA LEU A 139 -4.03 -6.73 -15.20
C LEU A 139 -2.80 -6.74 -14.27
N LEU A 140 -2.73 -7.65 -13.31
CA LEU A 140 -1.58 -7.74 -12.40
C LEU A 140 -0.29 -8.21 -13.10
N VAL A 141 -0.42 -9.05 -14.14
CA VAL A 141 0.74 -9.54 -14.90
C VAL A 141 1.31 -8.46 -15.80
N GLU A 142 0.47 -7.72 -16.50
CA GLU A 142 0.91 -6.60 -17.35
C GLU A 142 1.44 -5.43 -16.50
N ALA A 143 0.77 -5.09 -15.40
CA ALA A 143 1.19 -4.04 -14.48
C ALA A 143 2.42 -4.39 -13.62
N ARG A 144 2.94 -5.63 -13.67
CA ARG A 144 4.01 -6.11 -12.77
C ARG A 144 5.23 -5.20 -12.69
N THR A 145 5.69 -4.66 -13.82
CA THR A 145 6.88 -3.79 -13.85
C THR A 145 6.63 -2.50 -13.10
N SER A 146 5.49 -1.87 -13.33
CA SER A 146 5.07 -0.65 -12.63
C SER A 146 4.84 -0.93 -11.13
N LEU A 147 4.24 -2.08 -10.77
CA LEU A 147 4.06 -2.51 -9.39
C LEU A 147 5.38 -2.74 -8.65
N ILE A 148 6.38 -3.34 -9.31
CA ILE A 148 7.72 -3.55 -8.72
C ILE A 148 8.43 -2.21 -8.53
N THR A 149 8.35 -1.31 -9.52
CA THR A 149 8.89 0.05 -9.39
C THR A 149 8.21 0.78 -8.24
N GLY A 150 6.90 0.65 -8.12
CA GLY A 150 6.14 1.17 -7.00
C GLY A 150 6.56 0.59 -5.64
N ALA A 151 6.90 -0.69 -5.58
CA ALA A 151 7.40 -1.31 -4.36
C ALA A 151 8.74 -0.70 -3.91
N THR A 152 9.65 -0.41 -4.83
CA THR A 152 10.91 0.26 -4.50
C THR A 152 10.70 1.67 -3.96
N ILE A 153 9.74 2.41 -4.50
CA ILE A 153 9.36 3.74 -3.99
C ILE A 153 8.71 3.65 -2.60
N ALA A 154 7.95 2.59 -2.32
CA ALA A 154 7.28 2.42 -1.03
C ALA A 154 8.25 2.01 0.10
N ILE A 155 9.42 1.47 -0.23
CA ILE A 155 10.47 1.08 0.73
C ILE A 155 11.39 2.27 1.07
N GLY A 156 11.62 3.18 0.13
CA GLY A 156 12.50 4.35 0.28
C GLY A 156 11.81 5.56 0.82
#